data_77b188cf06d137f13c67b91f9daba0da
#
_entry.id   77b188cf06d137f13c67b91f9daba0da
#
_cell.length_a   1.000
_cell.length_b   1.000
_cell.length_c   1.000
_cell.angle_alpha   90.00
_cell.angle_beta   90.00
_cell.angle_gamma   90.00
#
_symmetry.space_group_name_H-M   'P 1'
#
loop_
_entity.id
_entity.type
_entity.pdbx_description
1 polymer ?
#
loop_
_entity_poly.entity_id
_entity_poly.type
_entity_poly.pdbx_seq_one_letter_code
_entity_poly.pdbx_strand_id
1 'polypeptide(L)'
;MKNPKKPARLPRKAPSNQTGGTAWGKKLAAEISRMVQSADMKKLILLNFPYIIAFYMVEKAAWLYRHCNGDSVVDRLMILFMNFVLAYKTVLPSFHPFDLMVGLVGAAALKAVIYFKGKNAKKYRQGEEYGSARWGNQKDIEPFIDPVFENNVILTQTERLMMSGRPKHPKYARNKNVIVIGGSGSGKTRFYVKPNLMQMPQKVSYVLTDPKGTIIVECGKMLSDAGYKIKVLNTINFKKSMRYNPFHYIRSEKDILKLVNTIIANTKGDGEKSGEDFWIKAERLLYCALIGYIWYEAPEEEQNFSTLLEFINASEAREDDEEFKNPVDELFEELEQKKPEHFAVRQYKKYKLAAGKTAKSILISCGARLAPFDIAELRDLMAYDEMELDKIGD
;
A
#
# COMPACT_ATOMS: atom_id res chain seq x y z
N MET A 1 -21.82 -43.38 40.08
CA MET A 1 -23.14 -42.75 40.24
C MET A 1 -23.81 -42.61 38.87
N LYS A 2 -25.08 -42.91 38.79
CA LYS A 2 -25.90 -43.26 37.64
C LYS A 2 -26.00 -42.22 36.54
N ASN A 3 -25.80 -42.67 35.26
CA ASN A 3 -26.17 -41.96 34.03
C ASN A 3 -27.70 -41.89 33.90
N PRO A 4 -28.29 -40.77 33.48
CA PRO A 4 -29.71 -40.72 33.07
C PRO A 4 -29.89 -41.10 31.60
N LYS A 5 -30.90 -41.94 31.38
CA LYS A 5 -31.34 -42.54 30.11
C LYS A 5 -31.92 -41.51 29.14
N LYS A 6 -31.59 -41.64 27.83
CA LYS A 6 -32.24 -40.98 26.70
C LYS A 6 -33.71 -41.44 26.57
N PRO A 7 -34.66 -40.53 26.22
CA PRO A 7 -36.04 -40.94 25.92
C PRO A 7 -36.17 -41.48 24.49
N ALA A 8 -37.09 -42.46 24.36
CA ALA A 8 -37.39 -43.23 23.15
C ALA A 8 -38.00 -42.39 22.02
N ARG A 9 -37.60 -42.68 20.76
CA ARG A 9 -38.20 -42.11 19.56
C ARG A 9 -39.54 -42.78 19.25
N LEU A 10 -40.61 -41.96 19.07
CA LEU A 10 -41.90 -42.35 18.52
C LEU A 10 -41.83 -42.51 16.99
N PRO A 11 -42.61 -43.42 16.37
CA PRO A 11 -42.53 -43.71 14.94
C PRO A 11 -43.11 -42.58 14.06
N ARG A 12 -42.41 -42.28 12.94
CA ARG A 12 -42.86 -41.36 11.89
C ARG A 12 -44.06 -41.92 11.13
N LYS A 13 -45.19 -41.18 11.11
CA LYS A 13 -46.28 -41.38 10.16
C LYS A 13 -45.85 -40.94 8.76
N ALA A 14 -46.18 -41.76 7.76
CA ALA A 14 -46.00 -41.48 6.34
C ALA A 14 -46.87 -40.28 5.87
N PRO A 15 -46.40 -39.47 4.92
CA PRO A 15 -47.21 -38.36 4.38
C PRO A 15 -48.24 -38.89 3.39
N SER A 16 -49.49 -38.55 3.62
CA SER A 16 -50.60 -38.71 2.67
C SER A 16 -50.46 -37.69 1.53
N ASN A 17 -50.45 -38.18 0.29
CA ASN A 17 -50.57 -37.38 -0.92
C ASN A 17 -51.88 -36.58 -0.91
N GLN A 18 -51.79 -35.27 -0.89
CA GLN A 18 -52.87 -34.36 -1.30
C GLN A 18 -52.32 -33.36 -2.31
N THR A 19 -52.89 -33.47 -3.46
CA THR A 19 -53.00 -32.60 -4.65
C THR A 19 -52.42 -31.19 -4.54
N GLY A 20 -51.56 -30.90 -5.53
CA GLY A 20 -50.83 -29.67 -5.70
C GLY A 20 -51.66 -28.42 -5.97
N GLY A 21 -51.78 -27.62 -4.92
CA GLY A 21 -51.92 -26.19 -5.02
C GLY A 21 -50.68 -25.59 -4.31
N THR A 22 -49.80 -24.98 -5.07
CA THR A 22 -48.45 -24.68 -4.70
C THR A 22 -48.35 -24.04 -3.29
N ALA A 23 -47.72 -24.78 -2.37
CA ALA A 23 -47.40 -24.30 -1.02
C ALA A 23 -46.66 -22.92 -1.05
N TRP A 24 -46.03 -22.63 -2.19
CA TRP A 24 -45.40 -21.36 -2.50
C TRP A 24 -46.45 -20.20 -2.66
N GLY A 25 -47.56 -20.43 -3.34
CA GLY A 25 -48.63 -19.43 -3.51
C GLY A 25 -49.31 -19.08 -2.18
N LYS A 26 -49.55 -20.05 -1.30
CA LYS A 26 -50.11 -19.81 0.04
C LYS A 26 -49.12 -19.10 0.97
N LYS A 27 -47.83 -19.40 0.86
CA LYS A 27 -46.79 -18.72 1.62
C LYS A 27 -46.60 -17.27 1.16
N LEU A 28 -46.63 -17.02 -0.15
CA LEU A 28 -46.55 -15.69 -0.74
C LEU A 28 -47.78 -14.84 -0.38
N ALA A 29 -48.99 -15.42 -0.46
CA ALA A 29 -50.21 -14.75 -0.07
C ALA A 29 -50.26 -14.39 1.43
N ALA A 30 -49.72 -15.27 2.30
CA ALA A 30 -49.64 -15.02 3.74
C ALA A 30 -48.56 -13.93 4.06
N GLU A 31 -47.44 -13.88 3.34
CA GLU A 31 -46.44 -12.82 3.46
C GLU A 31 -46.97 -11.49 2.97
N ILE A 32 -47.64 -11.46 1.83
CA ILE A 32 -48.30 -10.26 1.29
C ILE A 32 -49.37 -9.75 2.28
N SER A 33 -50.19 -10.63 2.82
CA SER A 33 -51.22 -10.28 3.81
C SER A 33 -50.63 -9.69 5.09
N ARG A 34 -49.50 -10.24 5.59
CA ARG A 34 -48.78 -9.70 6.75
C ARG A 34 -48.14 -8.34 6.45
N MET A 35 -47.55 -8.15 5.26
CA MET A 35 -47.01 -6.85 4.83
C MET A 35 -48.12 -5.78 4.71
N VAL A 36 -49.28 -6.14 4.19
CA VAL A 36 -50.42 -5.21 4.05
C VAL A 36 -51.03 -4.83 5.40
N GLN A 37 -51.09 -5.78 6.35
CA GLN A 37 -51.63 -5.51 7.70
C GLN A 37 -50.65 -4.69 8.59
N SER A 38 -49.38 -4.75 8.34
CA SER A 38 -48.37 -3.99 9.10
C SER A 38 -48.00 -2.64 8.48
N ALA A 39 -48.38 -2.38 7.25
CA ALA A 39 -48.07 -1.15 6.55
C ALA A 39 -49.06 -0.03 6.92
N ASP A 40 -48.55 1.08 7.42
CA ASP A 40 -49.30 2.31 7.56
C ASP A 40 -49.77 2.75 6.15
N MET A 41 -51.06 2.48 5.82
CA MET A 41 -51.62 2.73 4.49
C MET A 41 -51.48 4.17 4.04
N LYS A 42 -51.53 5.13 4.99
CA LYS A 42 -51.28 6.55 4.68
C LYS A 42 -49.87 6.77 4.20
N LYS A 43 -48.91 6.14 4.85
CA LYS A 43 -47.49 6.25 4.51
C LYS A 43 -47.18 5.55 3.18
N LEU A 44 -47.81 4.43 2.90
CA LEU A 44 -47.68 3.70 1.65
C LEU A 44 -48.22 4.50 0.46
N ILE A 45 -49.40 5.11 0.60
CA ILE A 45 -50.03 5.96 -0.43
C ILE A 45 -49.14 7.20 -0.67
N LEU A 46 -48.72 7.86 0.40
CA LEU A 46 -47.88 9.08 0.28
C LEU A 46 -46.56 8.78 -0.43
N LEU A 47 -45.91 7.65 -0.12
CA LEU A 47 -44.64 7.26 -0.72
C LEU A 47 -44.79 6.88 -2.21
N ASN A 48 -45.94 6.33 -2.61
CA ASN A 48 -46.20 5.91 -3.99
C ASN A 48 -46.96 6.94 -4.81
N PHE A 49 -47.37 8.07 -4.23
CA PHE A 49 -48.16 9.11 -4.87
C PHE A 49 -47.58 9.60 -6.21
N PRO A 50 -46.27 9.87 -6.34
CA PRO A 50 -45.68 10.26 -7.62
C PRO A 50 -45.81 9.19 -8.71
N TYR A 51 -45.76 7.92 -8.35
CA TYR A 51 -45.89 6.81 -9.31
C TYR A 51 -47.37 6.59 -9.73
N ILE A 52 -48.31 6.89 -8.85
CA ILE A 52 -49.76 6.87 -9.17
C ILE A 52 -50.09 7.99 -10.16
N ILE A 53 -49.50 9.19 -9.97
CA ILE A 53 -49.67 10.29 -10.91
C ILE A 53 -49.02 9.92 -12.27
N ALA A 54 -47.82 9.36 -12.26
CA ALA A 54 -47.13 8.93 -13.48
C ALA A 54 -47.91 7.87 -14.23
N PHE A 55 -48.47 6.87 -13.49
CA PHE A 55 -49.37 5.87 -14.08
C PHE A 55 -50.54 6.52 -14.81
N TYR A 56 -51.27 7.43 -14.13
CA TYR A 56 -52.41 8.12 -14.69
C TYR A 56 -52.05 8.96 -15.92
N MET A 57 -50.95 9.68 -15.87
CA MET A 57 -50.48 10.50 -16.99
C MET A 57 -50.14 9.67 -18.23
N VAL A 58 -49.40 8.57 -18.03
CA VAL A 58 -49.02 7.69 -19.12
C VAL A 58 -50.17 6.89 -19.68
N GLU A 59 -51.12 6.46 -18.84
CA GLU A 59 -52.34 5.80 -19.26
C GLU A 59 -53.21 6.72 -20.13
N LYS A 60 -53.37 7.99 -19.73
CA LYS A 60 -54.09 8.99 -20.53
C LYS A 60 -53.40 9.29 -21.87
N ALA A 61 -52.09 9.33 -21.89
CA ALA A 61 -51.34 9.47 -23.14
C ALA A 61 -51.55 8.26 -24.06
N ALA A 62 -51.58 7.04 -23.53
CA ALA A 62 -51.85 5.83 -24.30
C ALA A 62 -53.32 5.83 -24.86
N TRP A 63 -54.27 6.26 -24.04
CA TRP A 63 -55.64 6.43 -24.49
C TRP A 63 -55.75 7.42 -25.64
N LEU A 64 -55.13 8.60 -25.56
CA LEU A 64 -55.11 9.61 -26.63
C LEU A 64 -54.46 9.08 -27.89
N TYR A 65 -53.27 8.42 -27.76
CA TYR A 65 -52.55 7.81 -28.91
C TYR A 65 -53.46 6.79 -29.66
N ARG A 66 -54.21 6.01 -28.95
CA ARG A 66 -55.15 5.00 -29.53
C ARG A 66 -56.32 5.62 -30.25
N HIS A 67 -56.75 6.85 -29.85
CA HIS A 67 -57.89 7.55 -30.44
C HIS A 67 -57.47 8.64 -31.45
N CYS A 68 -56.17 8.85 -31.66
CA CYS A 68 -55.68 9.78 -32.68
C CYS A 68 -55.84 9.18 -34.09
N ASN A 69 -56.44 9.96 -35.00
CA ASN A 69 -56.55 9.65 -36.43
C ASN A 69 -55.28 10.13 -37.12
N GLY A 70 -54.22 9.32 -37.20
CA GLY A 70 -52.98 9.59 -37.93
C GLY A 70 -52.60 8.39 -38.77
N ASP A 71 -52.12 8.62 -39.99
CA ASP A 71 -51.79 7.56 -40.93
C ASP A 71 -50.44 6.94 -40.65
N SER A 72 -49.53 7.67 -39.96
CA SER A 72 -48.24 7.15 -39.52
C SER A 72 -48.06 7.22 -37.99
N VAL A 73 -47.10 6.45 -37.47
CA VAL A 73 -46.70 6.47 -36.06
C VAL A 73 -46.23 7.86 -35.63
N VAL A 74 -45.50 8.57 -36.56
CA VAL A 74 -44.97 9.90 -36.32
C VAL A 74 -46.10 10.93 -36.21
N ASP A 75 -47.10 10.84 -37.05
CA ASP A 75 -48.26 11.74 -37.04
C ASP A 75 -49.04 11.56 -35.72
N ARG A 76 -49.27 10.32 -35.28
CA ARG A 76 -49.95 10.02 -34.01
C ARG A 76 -49.18 10.57 -32.81
N LEU A 77 -47.82 10.48 -32.80
CA LEU A 77 -47.01 11.03 -31.74
C LEU A 77 -47.04 12.58 -31.77
N MET A 78 -47.08 13.19 -32.94
CA MET A 78 -47.16 14.66 -33.10
C MET A 78 -48.53 15.15 -32.57
N ILE A 79 -49.62 14.50 -32.96
CA ILE A 79 -50.98 14.80 -32.46
C ILE A 79 -51.08 14.62 -30.96
N LEU A 80 -50.49 13.53 -30.41
CA LEU A 80 -50.42 13.29 -29.00
C LEU A 80 -49.71 14.43 -28.26
N PHE A 81 -48.58 14.90 -28.76
CA PHE A 81 -47.81 15.99 -28.17
C PHE A 81 -48.55 17.31 -28.19
N MET A 82 -49.17 17.65 -29.35
CA MET A 82 -49.91 18.92 -29.53
C MET A 82 -51.22 18.93 -28.73
N ASN A 83 -51.86 17.78 -28.57
CA ASN A 83 -53.18 17.69 -27.95
C ASN A 83 -53.17 16.99 -26.58
N PHE A 84 -52.01 16.89 -25.94
CA PHE A 84 -51.84 16.19 -24.69
C PHE A 84 -52.84 16.61 -23.59
N VAL A 85 -53.16 17.92 -23.53
CA VAL A 85 -54.11 18.49 -22.57
C VAL A 85 -55.55 17.97 -22.82
N LEU A 86 -55.90 17.62 -24.06
CA LEU A 86 -57.23 17.08 -24.37
C LEU A 86 -57.48 15.69 -23.76
N ALA A 87 -56.45 14.92 -23.49
CA ALA A 87 -56.56 13.63 -22.81
C ALA A 87 -57.16 13.76 -21.42
N TYR A 88 -57.08 14.94 -20.79
CA TYR A 88 -57.57 15.21 -19.42
C TYR A 88 -58.96 15.85 -19.37
N LYS A 89 -59.64 16.04 -20.51
CA LYS A 89 -61.06 16.49 -20.52
C LYS A 89 -61.94 15.52 -19.74
N THR A 90 -61.62 14.23 -19.74
CA THR A 90 -62.30 13.21 -18.91
C THR A 90 -61.39 12.84 -17.75
N VAL A 91 -61.84 13.03 -16.53
CA VAL A 91 -61.07 12.73 -15.31
C VAL A 91 -60.94 11.23 -15.06
N LEU A 92 -61.91 10.43 -15.52
CA LEU A 92 -61.92 8.98 -15.31
C LEU A 92 -60.80 8.29 -16.14
N PRO A 93 -60.05 7.33 -15.55
CA PRO A 93 -59.06 6.56 -16.29
C PRO A 93 -59.73 5.69 -17.38
N SER A 94 -58.95 5.35 -18.40
CA SER A 94 -59.36 4.38 -19.40
C SER A 94 -59.23 2.97 -18.82
N PHE A 95 -60.34 2.20 -18.82
CA PHE A 95 -60.31 0.80 -18.35
C PHE A 95 -59.85 -0.19 -19.45
N HIS A 96 -59.31 0.32 -20.56
CA HIS A 96 -58.79 -0.54 -21.62
C HIS A 96 -57.47 -1.23 -21.22
N PRO A 97 -57.34 -2.57 -21.37
CA PRO A 97 -56.17 -3.32 -20.91
C PRO A 97 -54.87 -2.81 -21.42
N PHE A 98 -54.80 -2.36 -22.69
CA PHE A 98 -53.59 -1.81 -23.30
C PHE A 98 -53.14 -0.50 -22.61
N ASP A 99 -54.07 0.42 -22.37
CA ASP A 99 -53.78 1.72 -21.75
C ASP A 99 -53.30 1.55 -20.31
N LEU A 100 -53.90 0.63 -19.56
CA LEU A 100 -53.52 0.26 -18.20
C LEU A 100 -52.09 -0.37 -18.18
N MET A 101 -51.79 -1.25 -19.14
CA MET A 101 -50.49 -1.89 -19.24
C MET A 101 -49.37 -0.84 -19.52
N VAL A 102 -49.63 0.08 -20.46
CA VAL A 102 -48.68 1.17 -20.77
C VAL A 102 -48.47 2.09 -19.58
N GLY A 103 -49.54 2.43 -18.86
CA GLY A 103 -49.49 3.20 -17.61
C GLY A 103 -48.64 2.53 -16.55
N LEU A 104 -48.78 1.22 -16.36
CA LEU A 104 -48.02 0.43 -15.40
C LEU A 104 -46.54 0.38 -15.76
N VAL A 105 -46.21 0.19 -17.03
CA VAL A 105 -44.82 0.22 -17.53
C VAL A 105 -44.20 1.60 -17.30
N GLY A 106 -44.93 2.69 -17.56
CA GLY A 106 -44.47 4.05 -17.31
C GLY A 106 -44.16 4.32 -15.83
N ALA A 107 -45.05 3.89 -14.94
CA ALA A 107 -44.84 4.02 -13.49
C ALA A 107 -43.67 3.18 -13.00
N ALA A 108 -43.49 1.96 -13.51
CA ALA A 108 -42.39 1.10 -13.20
C ALA A 108 -41.04 1.68 -13.68
N ALA A 109 -41.02 2.25 -14.90
CA ALA A 109 -39.85 2.93 -15.45
C ALA A 109 -39.44 4.12 -14.59
N LEU A 110 -40.39 4.98 -14.19
CA LEU A 110 -40.11 6.11 -13.30
C LEU A 110 -39.54 5.63 -11.95
N LYS A 111 -40.14 4.57 -11.38
CA LYS A 111 -39.66 3.99 -10.12
C LYS A 111 -38.24 3.45 -10.27
N ALA A 112 -37.92 2.78 -11.38
CA ALA A 112 -36.58 2.30 -11.68
C ALA A 112 -35.56 3.45 -11.80
N VAL A 113 -35.90 4.51 -12.54
CA VAL A 113 -35.04 5.70 -12.69
C VAL A 113 -34.75 6.35 -11.32
N ILE A 114 -35.79 6.55 -10.50
CA ILE A 114 -35.63 7.13 -9.16
C ILE A 114 -34.78 6.21 -8.27
N TYR A 115 -34.99 4.89 -8.33
CA TYR A 115 -34.18 3.92 -7.59
C TYR A 115 -32.72 3.95 -7.98
N PHE A 116 -32.39 3.90 -9.28
CA PHE A 116 -31.01 3.95 -9.75
C PHE A 116 -30.35 5.30 -9.46
N LYS A 117 -31.07 6.41 -9.63
CA LYS A 117 -30.59 7.75 -9.28
C LYS A 117 -30.29 7.85 -7.78
N GLY A 118 -31.16 7.31 -6.94
CA GLY A 118 -30.98 7.28 -5.49
C GLY A 118 -29.82 6.38 -5.06
N LYS A 119 -29.64 5.22 -5.72
CA LYS A 119 -28.52 4.31 -5.46
C LYS A 119 -27.17 4.91 -5.84
N ASN A 120 -27.13 5.68 -6.93
CA ASN A 120 -25.91 6.32 -7.44
C ASN A 120 -25.71 7.74 -6.91
N ALA A 121 -26.65 8.28 -6.13
CA ALA A 121 -26.52 9.60 -5.55
C ALA A 121 -25.35 9.64 -4.57
N LYS A 122 -24.41 10.54 -4.77
CA LYS A 122 -23.37 10.84 -3.79
C LYS A 122 -24.06 11.36 -2.54
N LYS A 123 -23.89 10.65 -1.43
CA LYS A 123 -24.41 11.07 -0.13
C LYS A 123 -23.52 12.18 0.42
N TYR A 124 -23.84 13.42 0.08
CA TYR A 124 -23.23 14.56 0.74
C TYR A 124 -23.85 14.69 2.14
N ARG A 125 -23.01 14.78 3.17
CA ARG A 125 -23.46 15.12 4.52
C ARG A 125 -23.61 16.64 4.60
N GLN A 126 -24.76 17.11 4.99
CA GLN A 126 -24.99 18.54 5.24
C GLN A 126 -24.11 18.98 6.43
N GLY A 127 -23.35 20.06 6.26
CA GLY A 127 -22.47 20.62 7.28
C GLY A 127 -21.03 20.12 7.30
N GLU A 128 -20.60 19.27 6.33
CA GLU A 128 -19.22 18.84 6.18
C GLU A 128 -18.60 19.48 4.92
N GLU A 129 -17.83 20.55 5.10
CA GLU A 129 -17.25 21.32 3.99
C GLU A 129 -16.07 20.59 3.29
N TYR A 130 -15.47 19.58 3.92
CA TYR A 130 -14.25 18.90 3.46
C TYR A 130 -14.40 17.41 3.19
N GLY A 131 -15.58 16.93 2.85
CA GLY A 131 -15.84 15.55 2.47
C GLY A 131 -16.62 14.75 3.51
N SER A 132 -16.86 13.47 3.22
CA SER A 132 -17.68 12.56 4.06
C SER A 132 -16.89 11.86 5.17
N ALA A 133 -15.71 12.38 5.54
CA ALA A 133 -14.87 11.81 6.59
C ALA A 133 -15.54 12.01 7.98
N ARG A 134 -15.49 10.98 8.79
CA ARG A 134 -15.90 11.00 10.20
C ARG A 134 -14.90 10.24 11.05
N TRP A 135 -14.89 10.51 12.33
CA TRP A 135 -14.15 9.66 13.27
C TRP A 135 -14.69 8.23 13.23
N GLY A 136 -13.76 7.26 13.13
CA GLY A 136 -14.11 5.85 13.19
C GLY A 136 -14.60 5.44 14.58
N ASN A 137 -15.40 4.41 14.63
CA ASN A 137 -15.80 3.73 15.86
C ASN A 137 -15.27 2.28 15.84
N GLN A 138 -15.43 1.55 16.94
CA GLN A 138 -14.94 0.18 17.09
C GLN A 138 -15.37 -0.75 15.92
N LYS A 139 -16.59 -0.63 15.42
CA LYS A 139 -17.11 -1.42 14.28
C LYS A 139 -16.39 -1.11 12.96
N ASP A 140 -15.86 0.09 12.82
CA ASP A 140 -15.11 0.47 11.61
C ASP A 140 -13.69 -0.12 11.64
N ILE A 141 -13.14 -0.35 12.83
CA ILE A 141 -11.77 -0.85 13.05
C ILE A 141 -11.73 -2.38 13.05
N GLU A 142 -12.78 -3.03 13.53
CA GLU A 142 -12.88 -4.50 13.66
C GLU A 142 -12.40 -5.29 12.42
N PRO A 143 -12.72 -4.91 11.17
CA PRO A 143 -12.25 -5.61 9.98
C PRO A 143 -10.73 -5.55 9.76
N PHE A 144 -10.02 -4.68 10.48
CA PHE A 144 -8.56 -4.48 10.40
C PHE A 144 -7.81 -5.12 11.56
N ILE A 145 -8.51 -5.83 12.44
CA ILE A 145 -7.93 -6.54 13.58
C ILE A 145 -7.83 -8.03 13.23
N ASP A 146 -6.68 -8.64 13.54
CA ASP A 146 -6.55 -10.09 13.48
C ASP A 146 -7.17 -10.72 14.76
N PRO A 147 -7.93 -11.82 14.64
CA PRO A 147 -8.50 -12.51 15.80
C PRO A 147 -7.44 -13.00 16.79
N VAL A 148 -6.27 -13.38 16.30
CA VAL A 148 -5.13 -13.78 17.15
C VAL A 148 -4.41 -12.52 17.61
N PHE A 149 -4.31 -12.32 18.92
CA PHE A 149 -3.79 -11.08 19.51
C PHE A 149 -2.36 -10.78 19.05
N GLU A 150 -1.50 -11.78 19.03
CA GLU A 150 -0.08 -11.68 18.69
C GLU A 150 0.16 -11.26 17.23
N ASN A 151 -0.82 -11.44 16.35
CA ASN A 151 -0.73 -11.04 14.95
C ASN A 151 -1.07 -9.55 14.71
N ASN A 152 -1.19 -8.78 15.79
CA ASN A 152 -1.53 -7.35 15.69
C ASN A 152 -0.42 -6.47 16.25
N VAL A 153 -0.29 -5.27 15.70
CA VAL A 153 0.43 -4.16 16.31
C VAL A 153 -0.49 -3.47 17.31
N ILE A 154 -0.04 -3.31 18.55
CA ILE A 154 -0.75 -2.56 19.58
C ILE A 154 -0.61 -1.07 19.28
N LEU A 155 -1.72 -0.39 19.09
CA LEU A 155 -1.75 1.06 18.86
C LEU A 155 -2.01 1.83 20.15
N THR A 156 -2.98 1.37 20.94
CA THR A 156 -3.36 1.93 22.25
C THR A 156 -3.73 0.80 23.20
N GLN A 157 -4.20 1.13 24.38
CA GLN A 157 -4.67 0.12 25.34
C GLN A 157 -5.84 -0.73 24.78
N THR A 158 -6.68 -0.15 23.92
CA THR A 158 -7.88 -0.80 23.38
C THR A 158 -7.76 -1.14 21.89
N GLU A 159 -6.95 -0.40 21.13
CA GLU A 159 -6.91 -0.47 19.68
C GLU A 159 -5.65 -1.17 19.17
N ARG A 160 -5.83 -1.98 18.15
CA ARG A 160 -4.77 -2.76 17.50
C ARG A 160 -5.03 -2.89 16.01
N LEU A 161 -4.00 -3.22 15.26
CA LEU A 161 -4.02 -3.34 13.81
C LEU A 161 -3.30 -4.60 13.37
N MET A 162 -3.94 -5.44 12.53
CA MET A 162 -3.32 -6.64 12.00
C MET A 162 -2.00 -6.35 11.28
N MET A 163 -0.96 -7.15 11.52
CA MET A 163 0.33 -7.07 10.84
C MET A 163 0.28 -7.56 9.39
N SER A 164 -0.60 -8.52 9.09
CA SER A 164 -0.70 -9.11 7.77
C SER A 164 -1.04 -8.08 6.70
N GLY A 165 -0.21 -7.99 5.67
CA GLY A 165 -0.47 -7.21 4.45
C GLY A 165 -1.48 -7.87 3.49
N ARG A 166 -1.87 -9.13 3.74
CA ARG A 166 -2.77 -9.94 2.89
C ARG A 166 -4.00 -10.39 3.66
N PRO A 167 -4.94 -9.50 4.00
CA PRO A 167 -6.18 -9.87 4.66
C PRO A 167 -7.06 -10.71 3.71
N LYS A 168 -8.05 -11.45 4.28
CA LYS A 168 -8.99 -12.29 3.51
C LYS A 168 -9.71 -11.51 2.40
N HIS A 169 -10.03 -10.24 2.64
CA HIS A 169 -10.65 -9.35 1.63
C HIS A 169 -9.69 -8.22 1.25
N PRO A 170 -9.34 -8.07 -0.05
CA PRO A 170 -8.42 -7.04 -0.53
C PRO A 170 -8.84 -5.61 -0.16
N LYS A 171 -10.14 -5.35 0.01
CA LYS A 171 -10.65 -4.03 0.45
C LYS A 171 -10.13 -3.59 1.84
N TYR A 172 -9.66 -4.52 2.66
CA TYR A 172 -9.08 -4.24 3.98
C TYR A 172 -7.54 -4.19 3.95
N ALA A 173 -6.92 -4.46 2.80
CA ALA A 173 -5.49 -4.24 2.63
C ALA A 173 -5.21 -2.73 2.70
N ARG A 174 -4.48 -2.32 3.74
CA ARG A 174 -4.11 -0.93 3.99
C ARG A 174 -2.63 -0.86 4.30
N ASN A 175 -2.06 0.32 4.10
CA ASN A 175 -0.73 0.63 4.59
C ASN A 175 -0.68 0.43 6.12
N LYS A 176 0.38 -0.22 6.58
CA LYS A 176 0.62 -0.53 7.99
C LYS A 176 1.59 0.45 8.66
N ASN A 177 1.98 1.51 7.96
CA ASN A 177 2.83 2.53 8.56
C ASN A 177 2.07 3.24 9.67
N VAL A 178 2.69 3.34 10.83
CA VAL A 178 2.14 3.99 12.02
C VAL A 178 3.05 5.15 12.39
N ILE A 179 2.47 6.31 12.58
CA ILE A 179 3.14 7.48 13.16
C ILE A 179 2.65 7.70 14.59
N VAL A 180 3.60 7.79 15.53
CA VAL A 180 3.31 8.06 16.94
C VAL A 180 3.86 9.43 17.30
N ILE A 181 2.97 10.39 17.54
CA ILE A 181 3.31 11.79 17.84
C ILE A 181 3.20 12.05 19.34
N GLY A 182 4.23 12.65 19.92
CA GLY A 182 4.24 13.04 21.32
C GLY A 182 5.51 13.79 21.70
N GLY A 183 5.43 14.67 22.66
CA GLY A 183 6.56 15.42 23.22
C GLY A 183 7.59 14.53 23.93
N SER A 184 8.68 15.13 24.40
CA SER A 184 9.64 14.43 25.26
C SER A 184 8.96 13.98 26.55
N GLY A 185 9.25 12.76 27.00
CA GLY A 185 8.63 12.18 28.22
C GLY A 185 7.18 11.69 28.06
N SER A 186 6.53 11.84 26.90
CA SER A 186 5.14 11.39 26.69
C SER A 186 4.94 9.88 26.71
N GLY A 187 6.00 9.10 26.89
CA GLY A 187 5.93 7.65 27.01
C GLY A 187 5.86 6.88 25.69
N LYS A 188 6.20 7.48 24.54
CA LYS A 188 6.19 6.78 23.24
C LYS A 188 6.87 5.42 23.27
N THR A 189 8.09 5.35 23.81
CA THR A 189 8.84 4.09 23.94
C THR A 189 8.14 3.15 24.92
N ARG A 190 7.65 3.67 26.06
CA ARG A 190 7.04 2.86 27.13
C ARG A 190 5.69 2.25 26.72
N PHE A 191 4.83 3.04 26.03
CA PHE A 191 3.45 2.63 25.76
C PHE A 191 3.23 2.10 24.34
N TYR A 192 4.18 2.33 23.42
CA TYR A 192 4.07 1.82 22.05
C TYR A 192 5.18 0.82 21.70
N VAL A 193 6.46 1.24 21.79
CA VAL A 193 7.56 0.39 21.30
C VAL A 193 7.71 -0.86 22.13
N LYS A 194 7.87 -0.74 23.45
CA LYS A 194 8.11 -1.89 24.34
C LYS A 194 6.95 -2.89 24.37
N PRO A 195 5.67 -2.50 24.50
CA PRO A 195 4.57 -3.46 24.47
C PRO A 195 4.51 -4.25 23.16
N ASN A 196 4.82 -3.63 22.02
CA ASN A 196 4.88 -4.31 20.74
C ASN A 196 6.05 -5.29 20.66
N LEU A 197 7.23 -4.94 21.18
CA LEU A 197 8.37 -5.85 21.25
C LEU A 197 8.09 -7.05 22.17
N MET A 198 7.35 -6.84 23.25
CA MET A 198 7.03 -7.89 24.21
C MET A 198 5.99 -8.89 23.71
N GLN A 199 5.08 -8.47 22.85
CA GLN A 199 3.95 -9.30 22.41
C GLN A 199 4.10 -9.88 20.99
N MET A 200 5.02 -9.37 20.17
CA MET A 200 5.19 -9.85 18.79
C MET A 200 5.62 -11.33 18.77
N PRO A 201 5.05 -12.12 17.84
CA PRO A 201 5.40 -13.53 17.71
C PRO A 201 6.86 -13.71 17.27
N GLN A 202 7.50 -14.78 17.70
CA GLN A 202 8.90 -15.12 17.39
C GLN A 202 9.23 -15.23 15.89
N LYS A 203 8.22 -15.29 15.02
CA LYS A 203 8.37 -15.37 13.56
C LYS A 203 8.47 -14.01 12.86
N VAL A 204 8.58 -12.92 13.60
CA VAL A 204 8.68 -11.57 13.07
C VAL A 204 10.06 -11.01 13.36
N SER A 205 10.83 -10.71 12.31
CA SER A 205 12.06 -9.96 12.43
C SER A 205 11.77 -8.46 12.39
N TYR A 206 12.52 -7.65 13.11
CA TYR A 206 12.36 -6.20 13.11
C TYR A 206 13.68 -5.48 13.29
N VAL A 207 13.70 -4.26 12.76
CA VAL A 207 14.80 -3.31 12.87
C VAL A 207 14.36 -2.15 13.75
N LEU A 208 15.18 -1.80 14.71
CA LEU A 208 14.91 -0.71 15.67
C LEU A 208 16.03 0.31 15.62
N THR A 209 15.66 1.59 15.63
CA THR A 209 16.58 2.67 15.92
C THR A 209 16.42 3.09 17.37
N ASP A 210 17.49 2.98 18.17
CA ASP A 210 17.52 3.31 19.59
C ASP A 210 18.60 4.35 19.93
N PRO A 211 18.32 5.64 19.69
CA PRO A 211 19.32 6.72 19.88
C PRO A 211 19.85 6.82 21.31
N LYS A 212 19.15 6.25 22.28
CA LYS A 212 19.54 6.28 23.70
C LYS A 212 20.16 4.97 24.19
N GLY A 213 20.09 3.89 23.40
CA GLY A 213 20.52 2.57 23.80
C GLY A 213 19.69 1.92 24.93
N THR A 214 18.52 2.47 25.25
CA THR A 214 17.72 2.01 26.38
C THR A 214 16.87 0.77 26.05
N ILE A 215 16.48 0.60 24.80
CA ILE A 215 15.64 -0.53 24.38
C ILE A 215 16.41 -1.84 24.49
N ILE A 216 17.64 -1.86 24.00
CA ILE A 216 18.49 -3.05 24.06
C ILE A 216 18.80 -3.45 25.48
N VAL A 217 19.06 -2.47 26.37
CA VAL A 217 19.37 -2.72 27.78
C VAL A 217 18.15 -3.28 28.52
N GLU A 218 16.95 -2.75 28.26
CA GLU A 218 15.74 -3.13 28.99
C GLU A 218 15.03 -4.36 28.39
N CYS A 219 15.08 -4.55 27.07
CA CYS A 219 14.34 -5.62 26.38
C CYS A 219 15.25 -6.69 25.78
N GLY A 220 16.57 -6.47 25.67
CA GLY A 220 17.48 -7.38 24.98
C GLY A 220 17.52 -8.78 25.56
N LYS A 221 17.59 -8.90 26.91
CA LYS A 221 17.57 -10.21 27.54
C LYS A 221 16.27 -10.98 27.26
N MET A 222 15.12 -10.32 27.39
CA MET A 222 13.82 -10.91 27.10
C MET A 222 13.73 -11.41 25.64
N LEU A 223 14.23 -10.62 24.69
CA LEU A 223 14.24 -11.00 23.28
C LEU A 223 15.18 -12.18 23.01
N SER A 224 16.36 -12.20 23.65
CA SER A 224 17.31 -13.32 23.56
C SER A 224 16.71 -14.59 24.16
N ASP A 225 16.08 -14.50 25.33
CA ASP A 225 15.41 -15.63 25.99
C ASP A 225 14.22 -16.15 25.15
N ALA A 226 13.59 -15.28 24.37
CA ALA A 226 12.56 -15.63 23.38
C ALA A 226 13.11 -16.22 22.06
N GLY A 227 14.43 -16.39 21.93
CA GLY A 227 15.08 -17.02 20.78
C GLY A 227 15.46 -16.07 19.65
N TYR A 228 15.36 -14.75 19.84
CA TYR A 228 15.80 -13.79 18.83
C TYR A 228 17.33 -13.71 18.78
N LYS A 229 17.87 -13.71 17.55
CA LYS A 229 19.26 -13.32 17.28
C LYS A 229 19.33 -11.80 17.25
N ILE A 230 20.01 -11.21 18.22
CA ILE A 230 20.11 -9.76 18.34
C ILE A 230 21.40 -9.29 17.66
N LYS A 231 21.25 -8.42 16.67
CA LYS A 231 22.34 -7.76 15.96
C LYS A 231 22.35 -6.27 16.33
N VAL A 232 23.50 -5.75 16.72
CA VAL A 232 23.63 -4.38 17.24
C VAL A 232 24.68 -3.61 16.46
N LEU A 233 24.26 -2.56 15.75
CA LEU A 233 25.15 -1.54 15.18
C LEU A 233 25.16 -0.33 16.12
N ASN A 234 26.26 -0.16 16.86
CA ASN A 234 26.41 0.89 17.84
C ASN A 234 27.30 2.03 17.29
N THR A 235 26.66 3.11 16.87
CA THR A 235 27.35 4.29 16.32
C THR A 235 27.83 5.28 17.38
N ILE A 236 27.52 5.05 18.67
CA ILE A 236 27.99 5.87 19.79
C ILE A 236 29.32 5.31 20.35
N ASN A 237 29.41 3.98 20.41
CA ASN A 237 30.61 3.29 20.88
C ASN A 237 30.93 2.11 19.95
N PHE A 238 31.78 2.35 18.96
CA PHE A 238 32.13 1.37 17.93
C PHE A 238 32.73 0.09 18.51
N LYS A 239 33.41 0.15 19.64
CA LYS A 239 33.97 -1.06 20.32
C LYS A 239 32.89 -2.01 20.85
N LYS A 240 31.65 -1.53 21.01
CA LYS A 240 30.51 -2.34 21.44
C LYS A 240 29.55 -2.64 20.28
N SER A 241 29.99 -2.41 19.07
CA SER A 241 29.22 -2.65 17.84
C SER A 241 29.62 -3.99 17.23
N MET A 242 28.68 -4.65 16.57
CA MET A 242 29.00 -5.69 15.59
C MET A 242 29.49 -5.01 14.31
N ARG A 243 30.35 -5.68 13.58
CA ARG A 243 30.93 -5.19 12.36
C ARG A 243 29.93 -5.27 11.21
N TYR A 244 30.00 -4.28 10.33
CA TYR A 244 29.12 -4.14 9.19
C TYR A 244 29.90 -3.76 7.94
N ASN A 245 29.93 -4.63 6.95
CA ASN A 245 30.61 -4.37 5.68
C ASN A 245 29.59 -4.37 4.53
N PRO A 246 29.30 -3.22 3.90
CA PRO A 246 28.34 -3.16 2.79
C PRO A 246 28.78 -3.94 1.54
N PHE A 247 30.09 -4.19 1.34
CA PHE A 247 30.57 -5.00 0.22
C PHE A 247 30.04 -6.43 0.30
N HIS A 248 29.86 -6.98 1.48
CA HIS A 248 29.31 -8.31 1.71
C HIS A 248 27.92 -8.51 1.09
N TYR A 249 27.15 -7.42 0.90
CA TYR A 249 25.79 -7.46 0.36
C TYR A 249 25.72 -7.17 -1.14
N ILE A 250 26.85 -6.96 -1.83
CA ILE A 250 26.88 -6.80 -3.28
C ILE A 250 26.70 -8.17 -3.93
N ARG A 251 25.67 -8.29 -4.78
CA ARG A 251 25.37 -9.51 -5.55
C ARG A 251 25.40 -9.25 -7.06
N SER A 252 25.41 -7.99 -7.47
CA SER A 252 25.34 -7.58 -8.87
C SER A 252 25.87 -6.16 -9.07
N GLU A 253 26.18 -5.80 -10.33
CA GLU A 253 26.54 -4.43 -10.71
C GLU A 253 25.49 -3.38 -10.28
N LYS A 254 24.21 -3.78 -10.20
CA LYS A 254 23.14 -2.90 -9.69
C LYS A 254 23.31 -2.55 -8.22
N ASP A 255 23.89 -3.45 -7.44
CA ASP A 255 24.11 -3.22 -6.01
C ASP A 255 25.32 -2.32 -5.80
N ILE A 256 26.36 -2.42 -6.68
CA ILE A 256 27.45 -1.43 -6.74
C ILE A 256 26.88 -0.02 -6.95
N LEU A 257 25.99 0.14 -7.94
CA LEU A 257 25.32 1.43 -8.20
C LEU A 257 24.51 1.92 -7.00
N LYS A 258 23.83 1.03 -6.27
CA LYS A 258 23.11 1.40 -5.05
C LYS A 258 24.05 1.87 -3.95
N LEU A 259 25.15 1.13 -3.71
CA LEU A 259 26.15 1.49 -2.70
C LEU A 259 26.73 2.87 -3.02
N VAL A 260 27.17 3.11 -4.26
CA VAL A 260 27.72 4.39 -4.71
C VAL A 260 26.70 5.52 -4.54
N ASN A 261 25.44 5.31 -4.94
CA ASN A 261 24.38 6.32 -4.74
C ASN A 261 24.13 6.61 -3.25
N THR A 262 24.24 5.59 -2.39
CA THR A 262 24.09 5.74 -0.94
C THR A 262 25.23 6.54 -0.35
N ILE A 263 26.47 6.27 -0.74
CA ILE A 263 27.65 7.05 -0.34
C ILE A 263 27.45 8.52 -0.72
N ILE A 264 27.17 8.80 -1.99
CA ILE A 264 26.98 10.17 -2.48
C ILE A 264 25.83 10.88 -1.78
N ALA A 265 24.69 10.20 -1.60
CA ALA A 265 23.50 10.80 -0.98
C ALA A 265 23.71 11.16 0.50
N ASN A 266 24.45 10.34 1.24
CA ASN A 266 24.65 10.53 2.68
C ASN A 266 25.88 11.35 3.05
N THR A 267 26.74 11.68 2.08
CA THR A 267 27.94 12.49 2.29
C THR A 267 27.85 13.87 1.63
N LYS A 268 26.65 14.31 1.25
CA LYS A 268 26.42 15.68 0.79
C LYS A 268 26.60 16.67 1.94
N GLY A 269 27.39 17.72 1.69
CA GLY A 269 27.53 18.85 2.63
C GLY A 269 26.24 19.69 2.71
N ASP A 270 26.03 20.35 3.85
CA ASP A 270 24.92 21.31 4.06
C ASP A 270 25.13 22.53 3.14
N GLY A 271 24.65 22.48 1.91
CA GLY A 271 24.74 23.60 0.96
C GLY A 271 25.02 23.21 -0.49
N GLU A 272 25.23 21.95 -0.79
CA GLU A 272 25.33 21.48 -2.18
C GLU A 272 23.98 21.70 -2.90
N LYS A 273 23.91 22.78 -3.68
CA LYS A 273 22.78 23.09 -4.54
C LYS A 273 22.68 22.06 -5.68
N SER A 274 21.48 21.78 -6.15
CA SER A 274 21.19 20.83 -7.22
C SER A 274 21.79 21.15 -8.63
N GLY A 275 22.80 22.04 -8.71
CA GLY A 275 23.47 22.46 -9.92
C GLY A 275 24.79 21.78 -10.27
N GLU A 276 25.32 20.93 -9.38
CA GLU A 276 26.62 20.27 -9.58
C GLU A 276 26.50 18.86 -10.17
N ASP A 277 25.62 18.68 -11.13
CA ASP A 277 25.31 17.35 -11.72
C ASP A 277 26.54 16.71 -12.42
N PHE A 278 27.46 17.51 -12.98
CA PHE A 278 28.67 17.01 -13.62
C PHE A 278 29.63 16.34 -12.62
N TRP A 279 29.96 16.99 -11.51
CA TRP A 279 30.90 16.47 -10.51
C TRP A 279 30.38 15.18 -9.87
N ILE A 280 29.10 15.16 -9.49
CA ILE A 280 28.46 13.97 -8.93
C ILE A 280 28.46 12.80 -9.93
N LYS A 281 28.26 13.08 -11.21
CA LYS A 281 28.33 12.04 -12.26
C LYS A 281 29.73 11.50 -12.42
N ALA A 282 30.74 12.34 -12.37
CA ALA A 282 32.14 11.96 -12.48
C ALA A 282 32.63 11.17 -11.25
N GLU A 283 32.30 11.62 -10.04
CA GLU A 283 32.53 10.86 -8.79
C GLU A 283 31.90 9.48 -8.85
N ARG A 284 30.65 9.39 -9.34
CA ARG A 284 29.95 8.11 -9.49
C ARG A 284 30.69 7.15 -10.42
N LEU A 285 31.24 7.64 -11.52
CA LEU A 285 32.01 6.80 -12.44
C LEU A 285 33.27 6.23 -11.74
N LEU A 286 34.02 7.06 -11.02
CA LEU A 286 35.19 6.64 -10.29
C LEU A 286 34.84 5.62 -9.20
N TYR A 287 33.86 5.91 -8.34
CA TYR A 287 33.39 4.95 -7.31
C TYR A 287 32.93 3.63 -7.89
N CYS A 288 32.16 3.67 -9.00
CA CYS A 288 31.71 2.46 -9.67
C CYS A 288 32.87 1.65 -10.23
N ALA A 289 33.94 2.32 -10.73
CA ALA A 289 35.12 1.65 -11.21
C ALA A 289 35.88 0.98 -10.07
N LEU A 290 36.18 1.74 -9.01
CA LEU A 290 37.00 1.24 -7.89
C LEU A 290 36.25 0.14 -7.10
N ILE A 291 35.01 0.37 -6.72
CA ILE A 291 34.20 -0.63 -6.00
C ILE A 291 33.99 -1.86 -6.88
N GLY A 292 33.77 -1.66 -8.19
CA GLY A 292 33.64 -2.75 -9.13
C GLY A 292 34.92 -3.58 -9.25
N TYR A 293 36.08 -2.94 -9.30
CA TYR A 293 37.35 -3.63 -9.29
C TYR A 293 37.56 -4.45 -8.02
N ILE A 294 37.37 -3.83 -6.85
CA ILE A 294 37.50 -4.49 -5.54
C ILE A 294 36.58 -5.68 -5.42
N TRP A 295 35.30 -5.55 -5.82
CA TRP A 295 34.34 -6.62 -5.70
C TRP A 295 34.59 -7.81 -6.62
N TYR A 296 35.11 -7.58 -7.83
CA TYR A 296 35.35 -8.65 -8.81
C TYR A 296 36.72 -9.30 -8.71
N GLU A 297 37.74 -8.52 -8.41
CA GLU A 297 39.13 -8.96 -8.57
C GLU A 297 39.91 -9.07 -7.25
N ALA A 298 39.46 -8.36 -6.18
CA ALA A 298 40.13 -8.45 -4.89
C ALA A 298 39.65 -9.66 -4.07
N PRO A 299 40.51 -10.26 -3.22
CA PRO A 299 40.11 -11.29 -2.28
C PRO A 299 39.08 -10.75 -1.27
N GLU A 300 38.29 -11.64 -0.68
CA GLU A 300 37.15 -11.28 0.19
C GLU A 300 37.58 -10.39 1.38
N GLU A 301 38.76 -10.63 1.93
CA GLU A 301 39.32 -9.86 3.06
C GLU A 301 39.60 -8.40 2.69
N GLU A 302 39.85 -8.10 1.41
CA GLU A 302 40.10 -6.76 0.88
C GLU A 302 38.83 -6.08 0.33
N GLN A 303 37.73 -6.78 0.28
CA GLN A 303 36.44 -6.20 -0.18
C GLN A 303 35.82 -5.33 0.91
N ASN A 304 36.40 -4.16 1.17
CA ASN A 304 35.97 -3.24 2.22
C ASN A 304 36.32 -1.77 1.90
N PHE A 305 35.88 -0.86 2.78
CA PHE A 305 36.17 0.58 2.63
C PHE A 305 37.64 0.98 2.82
N SER A 306 38.42 0.20 3.57
CA SER A 306 39.85 0.49 3.73
C SER A 306 40.55 0.37 2.40
N THR A 307 40.31 -0.70 1.66
CA THR A 307 40.85 -0.90 0.32
C THR A 307 40.37 0.19 -0.65
N LEU A 308 39.10 0.60 -0.57
CA LEU A 308 38.60 1.70 -1.40
C LEU A 308 39.35 3.02 -1.12
N LEU A 309 39.61 3.32 0.15
CA LEU A 309 40.43 4.49 0.53
C LEU A 309 41.86 4.40 0.00
N GLU A 310 42.49 3.22 0.09
CA GLU A 310 43.83 2.99 -0.45
C GLU A 310 43.88 3.21 -1.97
N PHE A 311 42.86 2.73 -2.71
CA PHE A 311 42.76 2.99 -4.15
C PHE A 311 42.61 4.48 -4.46
N ILE A 312 41.80 5.24 -3.70
CA ILE A 312 41.68 6.68 -3.89
C ILE A 312 42.98 7.40 -3.56
N ASN A 313 43.64 7.03 -2.49
CA ASN A 313 44.95 7.62 -2.10
C ASN A 313 46.05 7.29 -3.10
N ALA A 314 46.02 6.11 -3.72
CA ALA A 314 46.96 5.70 -4.76
C ALA A 314 46.64 6.31 -6.14
N SER A 315 45.39 6.82 -6.31
CA SER A 315 44.95 7.48 -7.56
C SER A 315 45.46 8.92 -7.60
N GLU A 316 46.75 9.13 -7.91
CA GLU A 316 47.30 10.46 -8.11
C GLU A 316 47.00 10.98 -9.52
N ALA A 317 46.65 12.27 -9.65
CA ALA A 317 46.50 12.95 -10.93
C ALA A 317 47.43 14.18 -10.95
N ARG A 318 48.30 14.28 -11.96
CA ARG A 318 49.22 15.39 -12.16
C ARG A 318 48.62 16.37 -13.19
N GLU A 319 48.81 17.65 -12.92
CA GLU A 319 48.29 18.71 -13.80
C GLU A 319 49.24 19.00 -14.97
N ASP A 320 50.54 18.75 -14.75
CA ASP A 320 51.65 19.05 -15.64
C ASP A 320 52.09 17.88 -16.51
N ASP A 321 51.54 16.70 -16.28
CA ASP A 321 51.86 15.49 -17.01
C ASP A 321 50.60 14.64 -17.24
N GLU A 322 50.02 14.76 -18.43
CA GLU A 322 48.83 14.02 -18.84
C GLU A 322 49.12 12.54 -19.13
N GLU A 323 50.37 12.16 -19.36
CA GLU A 323 50.79 10.78 -19.61
C GLU A 323 51.18 10.05 -18.32
N PHE A 324 51.14 10.75 -17.17
CA PHE A 324 51.46 10.16 -15.88
C PHE A 324 50.48 9.04 -15.54
N LYS A 325 51.04 7.86 -15.23
CA LYS A 325 50.30 6.69 -14.78
C LYS A 325 50.56 6.45 -13.30
N ASN A 326 49.47 6.40 -12.56
CA ASN A 326 49.50 6.00 -11.16
C ASN A 326 49.32 4.48 -11.01
N PRO A 327 49.60 3.89 -9.83
CA PRO A 327 49.47 2.44 -9.62
C PRO A 327 48.07 1.87 -9.93
N VAL A 328 47.02 2.68 -9.75
CA VAL A 328 45.64 2.27 -10.06
C VAL A 328 45.42 2.22 -11.57
N ASP A 329 46.01 3.16 -12.34
CA ASP A 329 45.99 3.10 -13.80
C ASP A 329 46.58 1.79 -14.32
N GLU A 330 47.71 1.36 -13.76
CA GLU A 330 48.39 0.11 -14.14
C GLU A 330 47.50 -1.11 -13.88
N LEU A 331 46.83 -1.17 -12.72
CA LEU A 331 45.91 -2.24 -12.39
C LEU A 331 44.72 -2.30 -13.37
N PHE A 332 44.16 -1.15 -13.76
CA PHE A 332 43.05 -1.12 -14.71
C PHE A 332 43.50 -1.43 -16.14
N GLU A 333 44.70 -1.06 -16.55
CA GLU A 333 45.29 -1.45 -17.85
C GLU A 333 45.51 -2.97 -17.92
N GLU A 334 46.05 -3.55 -16.86
CA GLU A 334 46.23 -5.00 -16.78
C GLU A 334 44.87 -5.75 -16.84
N LEU A 335 43.88 -5.24 -16.13
CA LEU A 335 42.55 -5.80 -16.17
C LEU A 335 41.90 -5.64 -17.57
N GLU A 336 42.12 -4.52 -18.23
CA GLU A 336 41.61 -4.28 -19.58
C GLU A 336 42.23 -5.25 -20.60
N GLN A 337 43.49 -5.53 -20.51
CA GLN A 337 44.18 -6.52 -21.38
C GLN A 337 43.58 -7.90 -21.21
N LYS A 338 43.23 -8.28 -19.98
CA LYS A 338 42.66 -9.60 -19.69
C LYS A 338 41.11 -9.66 -19.97
N LYS A 339 40.41 -8.59 -19.64
CA LYS A 339 38.94 -8.53 -19.67
C LYS A 339 38.46 -7.15 -20.18
N PRO A 340 38.52 -6.86 -21.51
CA PRO A 340 38.21 -5.51 -22.03
C PRO A 340 36.79 -5.04 -21.79
N GLU A 341 35.82 -5.97 -21.69
CA GLU A 341 34.41 -5.67 -21.43
C GLU A 341 34.04 -5.66 -19.93
N HIS A 342 35.01 -5.72 -19.05
CA HIS A 342 34.79 -5.72 -17.62
C HIS A 342 34.05 -4.45 -17.15
N PHE A 343 33.09 -4.58 -16.25
CA PHE A 343 32.29 -3.45 -15.76
C PHE A 343 33.19 -2.30 -15.22
N ALA A 344 34.10 -2.63 -14.35
CA ALA A 344 35.01 -1.65 -13.72
C ALA A 344 35.85 -0.92 -14.75
N VAL A 345 36.40 -1.62 -15.76
CA VAL A 345 37.17 -1.03 -16.86
C VAL A 345 36.33 -0.03 -17.65
N ARG A 346 35.10 -0.41 -18.00
CA ARG A 346 34.20 0.51 -18.72
C ARG A 346 33.88 1.77 -17.94
N GLN A 347 33.75 1.70 -16.61
CA GLN A 347 33.52 2.88 -15.79
C GLN A 347 34.78 3.72 -15.65
N TYR A 348 35.90 3.09 -15.46
CA TYR A 348 37.21 3.76 -15.35
C TYR A 348 37.57 4.53 -16.60
N LYS A 349 37.41 3.93 -17.78
CA LYS A 349 37.65 4.60 -19.06
C LYS A 349 36.79 5.88 -19.20
N LYS A 350 35.52 5.86 -18.78
CA LYS A 350 34.70 7.05 -18.79
C LYS A 350 35.18 8.12 -17.82
N TYR A 351 35.67 7.73 -16.66
CA TYR A 351 36.28 8.65 -15.70
C TYR A 351 37.55 9.28 -16.26
N LYS A 352 38.43 8.51 -16.91
CA LYS A 352 39.70 8.97 -17.51
C LYS A 352 39.49 9.93 -18.70
N LEU A 353 38.28 10.12 -19.20
CA LEU A 353 37.99 11.22 -20.14
C LEU A 353 38.12 12.61 -19.48
N ALA A 354 38.08 12.67 -18.14
CA ALA A 354 38.41 13.87 -17.40
C ALA A 354 39.92 13.95 -17.25
N ALA A 355 40.55 15.01 -17.78
CA ALA A 355 42.02 15.19 -17.75
C ALA A 355 42.47 16.27 -16.75
N GLY A 356 43.71 16.21 -16.32
CA GLY A 356 44.41 17.25 -15.58
C GLY A 356 43.64 17.73 -14.34
N LYS A 357 43.38 19.03 -14.25
CA LYS A 357 42.68 19.69 -13.12
C LYS A 357 41.34 19.09 -12.78
N THR A 358 40.60 18.64 -13.79
CA THR A 358 39.28 18.03 -13.58
C THR A 358 39.39 16.69 -12.86
N ALA A 359 40.27 15.82 -13.28
CA ALA A 359 40.53 14.53 -12.64
C ALA A 359 40.99 14.71 -11.17
N LYS A 360 41.91 15.63 -10.94
CA LYS A 360 42.39 15.98 -9.58
C LYS A 360 41.25 16.48 -8.68
N SER A 361 40.39 17.35 -9.21
CA SER A 361 39.25 17.86 -8.46
C SER A 361 38.20 16.75 -8.10
N ILE A 362 37.97 15.79 -9.02
CA ILE A 362 37.12 14.63 -8.76
C ILE A 362 37.73 13.76 -7.64
N LEU A 363 39.05 13.48 -7.69
CA LEU A 363 39.75 12.69 -6.66
C LEU A 363 39.65 13.36 -5.28
N ILE A 364 39.89 14.69 -5.20
CA ILE A 364 39.77 15.46 -3.96
C ILE A 364 38.32 15.36 -3.42
N SER A 365 37.34 15.49 -4.27
CA SER A 365 35.95 15.39 -3.86
C SER A 365 35.58 13.99 -3.35
N CYS A 366 36.02 12.94 -4.04
CA CYS A 366 35.87 11.56 -3.59
C CYS A 366 36.56 11.32 -2.23
N GLY A 367 37.80 11.76 -2.07
CA GLY A 367 38.52 11.65 -0.80
C GLY A 367 37.82 12.38 0.34
N ALA A 368 37.33 13.61 0.09
CA ALA A 368 36.59 14.38 1.09
C ALA A 368 35.29 13.69 1.54
N ARG A 369 34.59 13.03 0.64
CA ARG A 369 33.38 12.26 0.99
C ARG A 369 33.70 11.03 1.84
N LEU A 370 34.84 10.42 1.65
CA LEU A 370 35.29 9.25 2.42
C LEU A 370 36.08 9.58 3.66
N ALA A 371 36.39 10.86 3.93
CA ALA A 371 37.14 11.28 5.11
C ALA A 371 36.63 10.71 6.45
N PRO A 372 35.29 10.52 6.69
CA PRO A 372 34.86 9.85 7.89
C PRO A 372 35.39 8.43 8.08
N PHE A 373 35.68 7.72 6.99
CA PHE A 373 36.22 6.35 7.02
C PHE A 373 37.71 6.29 7.32
N ASP A 374 38.40 7.42 7.43
CA ASP A 374 39.77 7.50 7.93
C ASP A 374 39.87 7.30 9.46
N ILE A 375 38.73 7.39 10.16
CA ILE A 375 38.68 7.11 11.59
C ILE A 375 38.95 5.62 11.82
N ALA A 376 39.99 5.31 12.60
CA ALA A 376 40.49 3.94 12.80
C ALA A 376 39.36 3.00 13.33
N GLU A 377 38.56 3.46 14.28
CA GLU A 377 37.46 2.69 14.83
C GLU A 377 36.35 2.41 13.79
N LEU A 378 36.13 3.32 12.84
CA LEU A 378 35.15 3.12 11.79
C LEU A 378 35.67 2.18 10.71
N ARG A 379 36.94 2.26 10.37
CA ARG A 379 37.59 1.27 9.49
C ARG A 379 37.50 -0.15 10.05
N ASP A 380 37.81 -0.31 11.34
CA ASP A 380 37.73 -1.61 12.02
C ASP A 380 36.25 -2.11 12.04
N LEU A 381 35.29 -1.21 12.25
CA LEU A 381 33.85 -1.53 12.22
C LEU A 381 33.41 -2.08 10.86
N MET A 382 33.97 -1.56 9.76
CA MET A 382 33.59 -1.87 8.38
C MET A 382 34.52 -2.82 7.65
N ALA A 383 35.45 -3.47 8.39
CA ALA A 383 36.43 -4.38 7.80
C ALA A 383 35.79 -5.69 7.28
N TYR A 384 34.84 -6.25 8.02
CA TYR A 384 34.08 -7.46 7.65
C TYR A 384 32.66 -7.43 8.20
N ASP A 385 31.82 -8.41 7.86
CA ASP A 385 30.40 -8.39 8.24
C ASP A 385 30.07 -9.42 9.34
N GLU A 386 29.40 -8.97 10.41
CA GLU A 386 28.79 -9.77 11.46
C GLU A 386 27.27 -9.60 11.51
N MET A 387 26.76 -8.62 10.76
CA MET A 387 25.33 -8.26 10.82
C MET A 387 24.45 -9.26 10.10
N GLU A 388 24.93 -9.92 9.05
CA GLU A 388 24.16 -10.91 8.27
C GLU A 388 22.73 -10.43 7.94
N LEU A 389 22.63 -9.18 7.43
CA LEU A 389 21.33 -8.54 7.17
C LEU A 389 20.52 -9.25 6.07
N ASP A 390 21.17 -10.02 5.23
CA ASP A 390 20.58 -10.87 4.20
C ASP A 390 19.78 -12.06 4.77
N LYS A 391 20.02 -12.40 6.04
CA LYS A 391 19.31 -13.46 6.77
C LYS A 391 18.16 -12.93 7.65
N ILE A 392 17.80 -11.65 7.51
CA ILE A 392 16.63 -11.10 8.22
C ILE A 392 15.35 -11.71 7.64
N GLY A 393 14.61 -12.41 8.47
CA GLY A 393 13.34 -13.05 8.10
C GLY A 393 13.43 -14.55 7.87
N ASP A 394 14.62 -15.12 8.04
CA ASP A 394 14.86 -16.58 8.00
C ASP A 394 14.45 -17.29 9.29
#